data_866e3c2c4cb72043aa03ecdecdde0c5a
#
_entry.id   866e3c2c4cb72043aa03ecdecdde0c5a
#
_cell.length_a   1.000
_cell.length_b   1.000
_cell.length_c   1.000
_cell.angle_alpha   90.00
_cell.angle_beta   90.00
_cell.angle_gamma   90.00
#
_symmetry.space_group_name_H-M   'P 1'
#
loop_
_entity.id
_entity.type
_entity.pdbx_description
1 polymer ?
#
loop_
_entity_poly.entity_id
_entity_poly.type
_entity_poly.pdbx_seq_one_letter_code
_entity_poly.pdbx_strand_id
1 'polypeptide(L)'
;MKKISILGSTGSIGVNALNVIRKIPEKFQVMHLTGNMNTEKMIAQGKEFLPASITMVDIQAAEIVEKALKGLSIEIYSGRDKLLDLAGDKNVDLLLNALVGASGMEPTLKALENGVDVALSNKESLVVAGDITVSYTHLTLPTKRIV
;
A
#
# COMPACT_ATOMS: atom_id res chain seq x y z
N MET A 1 11.65 -9.06 -10.68
CA MET A 1 11.34 -8.51 -9.35
C MET A 1 9.94 -7.91 -9.36
N LYS A 2 9.08 -8.36 -8.46
CA LYS A 2 7.70 -7.88 -8.40
C LYS A 2 7.62 -6.55 -7.64
N LYS A 3 6.96 -5.56 -8.22
CA LYS A 3 6.77 -4.25 -7.59
C LYS A 3 5.55 -4.28 -6.69
N ILE A 4 5.75 -3.97 -5.41
CA ILE A 4 4.69 -4.07 -4.40
C ILE A 4 4.46 -2.73 -3.71
N SER A 5 3.20 -2.39 -3.49
CA SER A 5 2.78 -1.29 -2.64
C SER A 5 2.11 -1.85 -1.40
N ILE A 6 2.36 -1.25 -0.24
CA ILE A 6 1.77 -1.69 1.03
C ILE A 6 1.01 -0.51 1.64
N LEU A 7 -0.30 -0.65 1.74
CA LEU A 7 -1.16 0.30 2.43
C LEU A 7 -1.27 -0.10 3.88
N GLY A 8 -0.94 0.82 4.78
CA GLY A 8 -0.92 0.52 6.22
C GLY A 8 0.34 -0.24 6.63
N SER A 9 1.49 0.18 6.13
CA SER A 9 2.75 -0.54 6.35
C SER A 9 3.23 -0.53 7.80
N THR A 10 2.75 0.40 8.61
CA THR A 10 3.15 0.51 10.02
C THR A 10 2.30 -0.34 10.97
N GLY A 11 1.19 -0.90 10.48
CA GLY A 11 0.37 -1.82 11.25
C GLY A 11 0.97 -3.22 11.28
N SER A 12 0.36 -4.12 12.06
CA SER A 12 0.92 -5.47 12.26
C SER A 12 1.05 -6.28 10.97
N ILE A 13 0.06 -6.21 10.10
CA ILE A 13 0.09 -6.94 8.82
C ILE A 13 1.18 -6.36 7.92
N GLY A 14 1.26 -5.03 7.82
CA GLY A 14 2.26 -4.36 7.00
C GLY A 14 3.68 -4.64 7.49
N VAL A 15 3.89 -4.60 8.79
CA VAL A 15 5.18 -4.93 9.40
C VAL A 15 5.58 -6.38 9.08
N ASN A 16 4.64 -7.30 9.21
CA ASN A 16 4.91 -8.72 8.90
C ASN A 16 5.23 -8.92 7.43
N ALA A 17 4.54 -8.21 6.54
CA ALA A 17 4.82 -8.28 5.11
C ALA A 17 6.25 -7.79 4.80
N LEU A 18 6.65 -6.69 5.42
CA LEU A 18 8.02 -6.18 5.25
C LEU A 18 9.06 -7.12 5.83
N ASN A 19 8.74 -7.83 6.92
CA ASN A 19 9.63 -8.85 7.47
C ASN A 19 9.87 -9.98 6.46
N VAL A 20 8.82 -10.40 5.74
CA VAL A 20 8.96 -11.41 4.69
C VAL A 20 9.83 -10.88 3.54
N ILE A 21 9.56 -9.66 3.08
CA ILE A 21 10.31 -9.04 1.99
C ILE A 21 11.79 -8.91 2.35
N ARG A 22 12.09 -8.57 3.60
CA ARG A 22 13.47 -8.46 4.09
C ARG A 22 14.25 -9.77 3.93
N LYS A 23 13.55 -10.91 4.01
CA LYS A 23 14.17 -12.23 3.87
C LYS A 23 14.36 -12.66 2.42
N ILE A 24 13.61 -12.07 1.51
CA ILE A 24 13.68 -12.40 0.07
C ILE A 24 13.74 -11.12 -0.77
N PRO A 25 14.75 -10.28 -0.53
CA PRO A 25 14.80 -8.94 -1.15
C PRO A 25 14.92 -8.99 -2.68
N GLU A 26 15.41 -10.08 -3.24
CA GLU A 26 15.54 -10.24 -4.68
C GLU A 26 14.21 -10.46 -5.39
N LYS A 27 13.14 -10.74 -4.64
CA LYS A 27 11.82 -11.04 -5.24
C LYS A 27 10.90 -9.85 -5.30
N PHE A 28 11.10 -8.84 -4.46
CA PHE A 28 10.19 -7.70 -4.37
C PHE A 28 10.93 -6.37 -4.36
N GLN A 29 10.33 -5.39 -5.02
CA GLN A 29 10.73 -4.00 -4.93
C GLN A 29 9.58 -3.22 -4.30
N VAL A 30 9.84 -2.58 -3.16
CA VAL A 30 8.81 -1.79 -2.47
C VAL A 30 8.68 -0.45 -3.19
N MET A 31 7.49 -0.19 -3.75
CA MET A 31 7.23 1.04 -4.49
C MET A 31 6.61 2.12 -3.62
N HIS A 32 5.54 1.79 -2.91
CA HIS A 32 4.82 2.76 -2.10
C HIS A 32 4.52 2.19 -0.73
N LEU A 33 4.72 3.00 0.31
CA LEU A 33 4.32 2.69 1.69
C LEU A 33 3.36 3.77 2.16
N THR A 34 2.31 3.39 2.85
CA THR A 34 1.40 4.36 3.45
C THR A 34 1.19 4.08 4.93
N GLY A 35 0.98 5.15 5.68
CA GLY A 35 0.66 5.10 7.10
C GLY A 35 -0.21 6.27 7.47
N ASN A 36 -0.61 6.33 8.75
CA ASN A 36 -1.43 7.42 9.23
C ASN A 36 -0.60 8.40 10.08
N MET A 37 -0.21 8.00 11.28
CA MET A 37 0.45 8.90 12.23
C MET A 37 1.76 8.35 12.79
N ASN A 38 2.07 7.09 12.58
CA ASN A 38 3.27 6.48 13.17
C ASN A 38 4.53 6.85 12.39
N THR A 39 5.09 8.00 12.71
CA THR A 39 6.26 8.54 12.03
C THR A 39 7.51 7.72 12.30
N GLU A 40 7.70 7.25 13.51
CA GLU A 40 8.89 6.52 13.92
C GLU A 40 9.09 5.25 13.08
N LYS A 41 8.03 4.42 13.01
CA LYS A 41 8.09 3.22 12.17
C LYS A 41 8.25 3.54 10.70
N MET A 42 7.55 4.55 10.21
CA MET A 42 7.62 4.91 8.80
C MET A 42 9.01 5.39 8.42
N ILE A 43 9.65 6.19 9.25
CA ILE A 43 11.01 6.66 9.00
C ILE A 43 11.97 5.46 8.92
N ALA A 44 11.85 4.52 9.84
CA ALA A 44 12.68 3.32 9.82
C ALA A 44 12.46 2.50 8.54
N GLN A 45 11.20 2.31 8.15
CA GLN A 45 10.85 1.58 6.94
C GLN A 45 11.37 2.28 5.68
N GLY A 46 11.25 3.61 5.63
CA GLY A 46 11.75 4.40 4.52
C GLY A 46 13.25 4.28 4.32
N LYS A 47 14.00 4.31 5.40
CA LYS A 47 15.46 4.18 5.35
C LYS A 47 15.89 2.78 4.92
N GLU A 48 15.16 1.77 5.33
CA GLU A 48 15.50 0.38 5.03
C GLU A 48 15.12 -0.03 3.61
N PHE A 49 13.88 0.24 3.22
CA PHE A 49 13.34 -0.28 1.96
C PHE A 49 13.45 0.69 0.79
N LEU A 50 13.71 1.96 1.05
CA LEU A 50 13.89 2.99 0.03
C LEU A 50 12.80 2.97 -1.03
N PRO A 51 11.51 3.09 -0.64
CA PRO A 51 10.41 3.09 -1.60
C PRO A 51 10.46 4.31 -2.51
N ALA A 52 9.74 4.26 -3.62
CA ALA A 52 9.60 5.42 -4.49
C ALA A 52 8.83 6.54 -3.80
N SER A 53 7.83 6.19 -2.98
CA SER A 53 7.08 7.20 -2.22
C SER A 53 6.58 6.67 -0.88
N ILE A 54 6.31 7.61 0.02
CA ILE A 54 5.64 7.37 1.29
C ILE A 54 4.50 8.37 1.40
N THR A 55 3.33 7.89 1.78
CA THR A 55 2.16 8.74 2.03
C THR A 55 1.73 8.59 3.48
N MET A 56 1.68 9.71 4.20
CA MET A 56 1.09 9.75 5.55
C MET A 56 -0.26 10.44 5.43
N VAL A 57 -1.32 9.81 5.93
CA VAL A 57 -2.66 10.42 5.87
C VAL A 57 -2.69 11.69 6.71
N ASP A 58 -2.04 11.67 7.87
CA ASP A 58 -1.92 12.87 8.71
C ASP A 58 -0.87 13.82 8.14
N ILE A 59 -1.25 15.08 7.96
CA ILE A 59 -0.38 16.09 7.34
C ILE A 59 0.86 16.38 8.19
N GLN A 60 0.68 16.50 9.50
CA GLN A 60 1.80 16.78 10.40
C GLN A 60 2.80 15.62 10.43
N ALA A 61 2.28 14.39 10.42
CA ALA A 61 3.12 13.21 10.33
C ALA A 61 3.93 13.20 9.03
N ALA A 62 3.31 13.58 7.93
CA ALA A 62 4.00 13.66 6.64
C ALA A 62 5.16 14.66 6.68
N GLU A 63 4.97 15.81 7.32
CA GLU A 63 6.04 16.80 7.48
C GLU A 63 7.22 16.26 8.27
N ILE A 64 6.95 15.53 9.34
CA ILE A 64 7.99 14.92 10.17
C ILE A 64 8.77 13.89 9.37
N VAL A 65 8.08 13.04 8.64
CA VAL A 65 8.71 12.00 7.80
C VAL A 65 9.55 12.65 6.70
N GLU A 66 9.04 13.69 6.05
CA GLU A 66 9.74 14.40 4.99
C GLU A 66 11.06 14.96 5.49
N LYS A 67 11.06 15.60 6.65
CA LYS A 67 12.29 16.15 7.23
C LYS A 67 13.30 15.06 7.58
N ALA A 68 12.83 13.95 8.15
CA ALA A 68 13.69 12.87 8.59
C ALA A 68 14.33 12.11 7.42
N LEU A 69 13.63 12.06 6.27
CA LEU A 69 14.11 11.34 5.09
C LEU A 69 14.69 12.27 4.03
N LYS A 70 14.94 13.51 4.38
CA LYS A 70 15.53 14.49 3.47
C LYS A 70 16.90 13.98 3.00
N GLY A 71 17.13 14.09 1.69
CA GLY A 71 18.36 13.61 1.08
C GLY A 71 18.24 12.22 0.47
N LEU A 72 17.19 11.49 0.78
CA LEU A 72 16.88 10.24 0.11
C LEU A 72 15.92 10.50 -1.06
N SER A 73 16.00 9.64 -2.08
CA SER A 73 15.16 9.78 -3.28
C SER A 73 13.77 9.18 -3.04
N ILE A 74 13.09 9.67 -2.02
CA ILE A 74 11.75 9.22 -1.65
C ILE A 74 10.81 10.41 -1.71
N GLU A 75 9.73 10.30 -2.48
CA GLU A 75 8.71 11.34 -2.51
C GLU A 75 7.77 11.16 -1.31
N ILE A 76 7.50 12.25 -0.60
CA ILE A 76 6.65 12.22 0.58
C ILE A 76 5.36 12.97 0.26
N TYR A 77 4.24 12.29 0.47
CA TYR A 77 2.91 12.83 0.24
C TYR A 77 2.07 12.81 1.51
N SER A 78 0.98 13.56 1.52
CA SER A 78 0.04 13.57 2.62
C SER A 78 -1.40 13.48 2.13
N GLY A 79 -2.25 12.90 2.97
CA GLY A 79 -3.68 12.89 2.76
C GLY A 79 -4.19 11.60 2.10
N ARG A 80 -5.48 11.34 2.34
CA ARG A 80 -6.15 10.15 1.82
C ARG A 80 -6.29 10.16 0.30
N ASP A 81 -6.50 11.32 -0.30
CA ASP A 81 -6.66 11.40 -1.76
C ASP A 81 -5.42 10.87 -2.47
N LYS A 82 -4.25 11.19 -1.94
CA LYS A 82 -3.00 10.71 -2.52
C LYS A 82 -2.84 9.21 -2.32
N LEU A 83 -3.27 8.70 -1.18
CA LEU A 83 -3.27 7.25 -0.93
C LEU A 83 -4.12 6.54 -1.98
N LEU A 84 -5.29 7.07 -2.30
CA LEU A 84 -6.16 6.50 -3.32
C LEU A 84 -5.52 6.55 -4.71
N ASP A 85 -4.87 7.64 -5.06
CA ASP A 85 -4.15 7.74 -6.33
C ASP A 85 -3.08 6.67 -6.46
N LEU A 86 -2.30 6.46 -5.41
CA LEU A 86 -1.23 5.46 -5.42
C LEU A 86 -1.78 4.04 -5.48
N ALA A 87 -2.96 3.79 -4.91
CA ALA A 87 -3.58 2.47 -4.98
C ALA A 87 -3.88 2.05 -6.42
N GLY A 88 -4.10 3.02 -7.31
CA GLY A 88 -4.36 2.76 -8.72
C GLY A 88 -3.12 2.83 -9.63
N ASP A 89 -1.92 2.88 -9.07
CA ASP A 89 -0.70 3.00 -9.87
C ASP A 89 -0.46 1.73 -10.69
N LYS A 90 -0.59 1.85 -12.00
CA LYS A 90 -0.44 0.73 -12.94
C LYS A 90 0.99 0.19 -13.04
N ASN A 91 1.96 0.92 -12.51
CA ASN A 91 3.35 0.47 -12.48
C ASN A 91 3.64 -0.50 -11.33
N VAL A 92 2.66 -0.74 -10.49
CA VAL A 92 2.75 -1.68 -9.36
C VAL A 92 2.13 -3.00 -9.78
N ASP A 93 2.80 -4.10 -9.45
CA ASP A 93 2.31 -5.45 -9.77
C ASP A 93 1.34 -5.97 -8.72
N LEU A 94 1.55 -5.60 -7.45
CA LEU A 94 0.76 -6.11 -6.34
C LEU A 94 0.53 -5.01 -5.30
N LEU A 95 -0.72 -4.83 -4.93
CA LEU A 95 -1.10 -3.96 -3.82
C LEU A 95 -1.46 -4.82 -2.61
N LEU A 96 -0.69 -4.71 -1.53
CA LEU A 96 -1.09 -5.31 -0.25
C LEU A 96 -1.91 -4.27 0.52
N ASN A 97 -3.19 -4.55 0.69
CA ASN A 97 -4.08 -3.66 1.43
C ASN A 97 -4.23 -4.15 2.87
N ALA A 98 -3.47 -3.53 3.78
CA ALA A 98 -3.47 -3.85 5.20
C ALA A 98 -4.20 -2.79 6.03
N LEU A 99 -5.04 -1.98 5.41
CA LEU A 99 -5.86 -1.01 6.11
C LEU A 99 -6.98 -1.71 6.88
N VAL A 100 -7.31 -1.19 8.05
CA VAL A 100 -8.37 -1.77 8.88
C VAL A 100 -9.71 -1.11 8.60
N GLY A 101 -10.78 -1.89 8.75
CA GLY A 101 -12.14 -1.39 8.60
C GLY A 101 -12.52 -1.09 7.16
N ALA A 102 -13.60 -0.33 7.01
CA ALA A 102 -14.12 0.04 5.68
C ALA A 102 -13.18 0.96 4.90
N SER A 103 -12.16 1.53 5.55
CA SER A 103 -11.20 2.42 4.88
C SER A 103 -10.40 1.71 3.78
N GLY A 104 -10.37 0.38 3.79
CA GLY A 104 -9.68 -0.40 2.76
C GLY A 104 -10.49 -0.61 1.48
N MET A 105 -11.79 -0.30 1.48
CA MET A 105 -12.65 -0.57 0.33
C MET A 105 -12.28 0.23 -0.92
N GLU A 106 -12.20 1.54 -0.80
CA GLU A 106 -11.91 2.39 -1.95
C GLU A 106 -10.55 2.09 -2.59
N PRO A 107 -9.46 1.94 -1.82
CA PRO A 107 -8.17 1.58 -2.41
C PRO A 107 -8.22 0.24 -3.16
N THR A 108 -8.94 -0.75 -2.62
CA THR A 108 -9.09 -2.05 -3.28
C THR A 108 -9.76 -1.89 -4.63
N LEU A 109 -10.89 -1.17 -4.69
CA LEU A 109 -11.61 -0.94 -5.94
C LEU A 109 -10.75 -0.17 -6.93
N LYS A 110 -10.04 0.85 -6.47
CA LYS A 110 -9.16 1.65 -7.32
C LYS A 110 -8.08 0.79 -7.97
N ALA A 111 -7.46 -0.08 -7.20
CA ALA A 111 -6.42 -0.98 -7.72
C ALA A 111 -7.01 -1.94 -8.77
N LEU A 112 -8.13 -2.56 -8.46
CA LEU A 112 -8.78 -3.50 -9.38
C LEU A 112 -9.24 -2.83 -10.66
N GLU A 113 -9.78 -1.62 -10.59
CA GLU A 113 -10.17 -0.85 -11.77
C GLU A 113 -8.98 -0.59 -12.70
N ASN A 114 -7.79 -0.45 -12.14
CA ASN A 114 -6.57 -0.18 -12.90
C ASN A 114 -5.78 -1.45 -13.22
N GLY A 115 -6.33 -2.62 -12.96
CA GLY A 115 -5.71 -3.88 -13.31
C GLY A 115 -4.57 -4.32 -12.40
N VAL A 116 -4.49 -3.77 -11.19
CA VAL A 116 -3.48 -4.13 -10.21
C VAL A 116 -3.99 -5.29 -9.36
N ASP A 117 -3.17 -6.32 -9.18
CA ASP A 117 -3.51 -7.44 -8.30
C ASP A 117 -3.53 -6.96 -6.84
N VAL A 118 -4.47 -7.48 -6.07
CA VAL A 118 -4.65 -7.07 -4.67
C VAL A 118 -4.53 -8.26 -3.74
N ALA A 119 -3.66 -8.13 -2.75
CA ALA A 119 -3.63 -8.99 -1.58
C ALA A 119 -4.41 -8.27 -0.48
N LEU A 120 -5.52 -8.85 -0.06
CA LEU A 120 -6.45 -8.21 0.85
C LEU A 120 -6.40 -8.87 2.22
N SER A 121 -5.93 -8.13 3.22
CA SER A 121 -5.91 -8.62 4.60
C SER A 121 -7.14 -8.16 5.40
N ASN A 122 -7.95 -7.32 4.81
CA ASN A 122 -9.11 -6.71 5.47
C ASN A 122 -10.41 -7.33 4.94
N LYS A 123 -10.93 -8.31 5.69
CA LYS A 123 -12.17 -8.99 5.30
C LYS A 123 -13.39 -8.06 5.31
N GLU A 124 -13.34 -6.97 6.07
CA GLU A 124 -14.43 -6.01 6.13
C GLU A 124 -14.61 -5.28 4.81
N SER A 125 -13.51 -4.92 4.16
CA SER A 125 -13.55 -4.34 2.82
C SER A 125 -14.15 -5.32 1.83
N LEU A 126 -13.82 -6.59 1.95
CA LEU A 126 -14.37 -7.64 1.08
C LEU A 126 -15.87 -7.81 1.31
N VAL A 127 -16.33 -7.79 2.55
CA VAL A 127 -17.74 -7.93 2.87
C VAL A 127 -18.57 -6.75 2.37
N VAL A 128 -18.10 -5.52 2.61
CA VAL A 128 -18.83 -4.30 2.23
C VAL A 128 -18.88 -4.13 0.72
N ALA A 129 -17.79 -4.42 0.03
CA ALA A 129 -17.67 -4.27 -1.41
C ALA A 129 -17.80 -5.61 -2.15
N GLY A 130 -18.34 -6.64 -1.49
CA GLY A 130 -18.32 -8.02 -1.98
C GLY A 130 -18.75 -8.20 -3.41
N ASP A 131 -19.95 -7.72 -3.75
CA ASP A 131 -20.50 -7.90 -5.11
C ASP A 131 -19.63 -7.18 -6.15
N ILE A 132 -19.21 -5.98 -5.85
CA ILE A 132 -18.38 -5.18 -6.77
C ILE A 132 -17.01 -5.82 -6.92
N THR A 133 -16.41 -6.24 -5.81
CA THR A 133 -15.08 -6.87 -5.82
C THR A 133 -15.12 -8.18 -6.62
N VAL A 134 -16.13 -9.00 -6.41
CA VAL A 134 -16.33 -10.24 -7.16
C VAL A 134 -16.50 -9.94 -8.66
N SER A 135 -17.27 -8.92 -8.99
CA SER A 135 -17.50 -8.50 -10.37
C SER A 135 -16.18 -8.16 -11.07
N TYR A 136 -15.33 -7.35 -10.43
CA TYR A 136 -14.01 -7.01 -10.98
C TYR A 136 -13.13 -8.25 -11.12
N THR A 137 -13.17 -9.14 -10.14
CA THR A 137 -12.40 -10.38 -10.19
C THR A 137 -12.83 -11.23 -11.38
N HIS A 138 -14.11 -11.38 -11.61
CA HIS A 138 -14.64 -12.12 -12.76
C HIS A 138 -14.26 -11.49 -14.09
N LEU A 139 -14.34 -10.17 -14.17
CA LEU A 139 -14.04 -9.44 -15.41
C LEU A 139 -12.55 -9.45 -15.76
N THR A 140 -11.70 -9.56 -14.77
CA THR A 140 -10.24 -9.48 -14.96
C THR A 140 -9.54 -10.84 -14.94
N LEU A 141 -10.26 -11.91 -14.65
CA LEU A 141 -9.69 -13.26 -14.68
C LEU A 141 -9.16 -13.58 -16.07
N PRO A 142 -8.15 -14.47 -16.16
CA PRO A 142 -7.54 -15.26 -15.10
C PRO A 142 -6.37 -14.58 -14.41
N THR A 143 -5.98 -13.39 -14.82
CA THR A 143 -4.74 -12.76 -14.34
C THR A 143 -4.91 -11.98 -13.06
N LYS A 144 -6.13 -11.57 -12.73
CA LYS A 144 -6.41 -10.77 -11.53
C LYS A 144 -7.06 -11.63 -10.47
N ARG A 145 -6.71 -11.37 -9.22
CA ARG A 145 -7.27 -12.11 -8.08
C ARG A 145 -7.16 -11.30 -6.82
N ILE A 146 -8.04 -11.62 -5.86
CA ILE A 146 -8.02 -11.08 -4.51
C ILE A 146 -7.57 -12.20 -3.59
N VAL A 147 -6.61 -11.89 -2.74
CA VAL A 147 -5.99 -12.87 -1.85
C VAL A 147 -6.26 -12.50 -0.41
#